data_472f1047a957e6e5e97c57f08e376bcd
#
_entry.id   472f1047a957e6e5e97c57f08e376bcd
#
_cell.length_a   1.000
_cell.length_b   1.000
_cell.length_c   1.000
_cell.angle_alpha   90.00
_cell.angle_beta   90.00
_cell.angle_gamma   90.00
#
_symmetry.space_group_name_H-M   'P 1'
#
loop_
_entity.id
_entity.type
_entity.pdbx_description
1 polymer ?
#
loop_
_entity_poly.entity_id
_entity_poly.type
_entity_poly.pdbx_seq_one_letter_code
_entity_poly.pdbx_strand_id
1 'polypeptide(L)'
;MLPSAKAELLAPGIINALAALVESLNRRNDFDPLTSHQVFRFAVTDYTATALLPTLIAHLQRRHTNVVIKVVYSRGYDAFELMAGKVDFAIGFEDEVTPPRRGINTIECFEDNYVVAVRQGHPFIRDALTYEDYLRVGHVVVNPWNEQRGVIDRILDAQGIQRKVVVELPSLMTAPLIIASTDLAIALPQRAVTSLFGAADLKIFPTPFPTPHYALRVYYNPALANSAGHQWLREQIVQVV
;
A
#
# COMPACT_ATOMS: atom_id res chain seq x y z
N MET A 1 59.51 7.76 3.94
CA MET A 1 59.27 6.33 4.18
C MET A 1 59.15 5.66 2.81
N LEU A 2 60.00 4.69 2.49
CA LEU A 2 59.94 3.97 1.21
C LEU A 2 58.96 2.77 1.38
N PRO A 3 58.17 2.42 0.35
CA PRO A 3 57.28 1.28 0.39
C PRO A 3 58.10 -0.01 0.50
N SER A 4 57.53 -1.04 1.11
CA SER A 4 58.12 -2.35 1.13
C SER A 4 57.96 -3.07 -0.21
N ALA A 5 58.82 -4.03 -0.54
CA ALA A 5 58.71 -4.80 -1.80
C ALA A 5 57.32 -5.46 -1.97
N LYS A 6 56.67 -5.87 -0.85
CA LYS A 6 55.31 -6.41 -0.86
C LYS A 6 54.29 -5.32 -1.17
N ALA A 7 54.48 -4.08 -0.70
CA ALA A 7 53.59 -2.97 -0.99
C ALA A 7 53.69 -2.56 -2.47
N GLU A 8 54.90 -2.56 -3.05
CA GLU A 8 55.09 -2.27 -4.49
C GLU A 8 54.44 -3.35 -5.37
N LEU A 9 54.51 -4.61 -4.97
CA LEU A 9 53.86 -5.71 -5.71
C LEU A 9 52.35 -5.64 -5.69
N LEU A 10 51.76 -5.22 -4.58
CA LEU A 10 50.28 -5.17 -4.39
C LEU A 10 49.67 -3.85 -4.89
N ALA A 11 50.45 -2.76 -4.94
CA ALA A 11 49.94 -1.43 -5.26
C ALA A 11 49.20 -1.35 -6.59
N PRO A 12 49.66 -1.93 -7.72
CA PRO A 12 48.91 -1.87 -8.97
C PRO A 12 47.54 -2.51 -8.91
N GLY A 13 47.42 -3.68 -8.25
CA GLY A 13 46.15 -4.38 -8.08
C GLY A 13 45.17 -3.62 -7.21
N ILE A 14 45.68 -3.03 -6.12
CA ILE A 14 44.85 -2.20 -5.21
C ILE A 14 44.38 -0.90 -5.92
N ILE A 15 45.25 -0.24 -6.65
CA ILE A 15 44.94 0.99 -7.40
C ILE A 15 43.87 0.69 -8.45
N ASN A 16 44.03 -0.39 -9.22
CA ASN A 16 43.03 -0.78 -10.22
C ASN A 16 41.68 -1.13 -9.60
N ALA A 17 41.66 -1.83 -8.49
CA ALA A 17 40.43 -2.15 -7.76
C ALA A 17 39.75 -0.88 -7.22
N LEU A 18 40.51 0.04 -6.64
CA LEU A 18 39.99 1.34 -6.20
C LEU A 18 39.49 2.20 -7.36
N ALA A 19 40.19 2.23 -8.49
CA ALA A 19 39.76 2.95 -9.67
C ALA A 19 38.43 2.39 -10.22
N ALA A 20 38.30 1.06 -10.30
CA ALA A 20 37.05 0.41 -10.71
C ALA A 20 35.90 0.68 -9.73
N LEU A 21 36.17 0.72 -8.43
CA LEU A 21 35.20 1.08 -7.40
C LEU A 21 34.74 2.54 -7.55
N VAL A 22 35.70 3.48 -7.70
CA VAL A 22 35.42 4.91 -7.92
C VAL A 22 34.66 5.11 -9.21
N GLU A 23 35.01 4.42 -10.28
CA GLU A 23 34.27 4.48 -11.56
C GLU A 23 32.85 3.96 -11.38
N SER A 24 32.64 2.87 -10.63
CA SER A 24 31.32 2.33 -10.32
C SER A 24 30.48 3.30 -9.47
N LEU A 25 31.11 4.01 -8.52
CA LEU A 25 30.46 5.01 -7.68
C LEU A 25 30.21 6.32 -8.46
N ASN A 26 31.08 6.68 -9.39
CA ASN A 26 30.97 7.88 -10.23
C ASN A 26 30.18 7.63 -11.51
N ARG A 27 29.82 6.39 -11.85
CA ARG A 27 28.81 6.18 -12.89
C ARG A 27 27.59 6.97 -12.45
N ARG A 28 27.41 8.13 -13.09
CA ARG A 28 26.15 8.86 -13.01
C ARG A 28 25.07 7.82 -13.23
N ASN A 29 24.15 7.75 -12.34
CA ASN A 29 22.99 6.88 -12.42
C ASN A 29 22.13 7.45 -13.58
N ASP A 30 22.61 7.29 -14.81
CA ASP A 30 21.93 7.75 -16.01
C ASP A 30 20.73 6.83 -16.21
N PHE A 31 19.66 7.18 -15.50
CA PHE A 31 18.39 6.50 -15.63
C PHE A 31 17.61 7.19 -16.76
N ASP A 32 17.39 6.45 -17.84
CA ASP A 32 16.47 6.84 -18.91
C ASP A 32 15.26 5.89 -18.89
N PRO A 33 14.05 6.38 -18.58
CA PRO A 33 12.86 5.54 -18.49
C PRO A 33 12.46 4.87 -19.82
N LEU A 34 12.92 5.38 -20.97
CA LEU A 34 12.61 4.83 -22.28
C LEU A 34 13.46 3.59 -22.61
N THR A 35 14.66 3.51 -22.06
CA THR A 35 15.61 2.43 -22.33
C THR A 35 15.89 1.53 -21.14
N SER A 36 15.56 1.99 -19.92
CA SER A 36 15.81 1.26 -18.69
C SER A 36 14.81 0.11 -18.50
N HIS A 37 15.32 -1.09 -18.23
CA HIS A 37 14.55 -2.25 -17.80
C HIS A 37 14.56 -2.42 -16.27
N GLN A 38 14.73 -1.33 -15.52
CA GLN A 38 14.74 -1.37 -14.07
C GLN A 38 13.42 -1.93 -13.55
N VAL A 39 13.52 -2.84 -12.60
CA VAL A 39 12.38 -3.44 -11.91
C VAL A 39 12.14 -2.70 -10.61
N PHE A 40 10.95 -2.15 -10.45
CA PHE A 40 10.49 -1.55 -9.20
C PHE A 40 9.50 -2.47 -8.51
N ARG A 41 9.78 -2.84 -7.27
CA ARG A 41 8.98 -3.77 -6.47
C ARG A 41 8.06 -3.00 -5.53
N PHE A 42 6.76 -3.24 -5.65
CA PHE A 42 5.73 -2.67 -4.79
C PHE A 42 5.16 -3.73 -3.85
N ALA A 43 5.30 -3.52 -2.54
CA ALA A 43 4.60 -4.29 -1.53
C ALA A 43 3.20 -3.69 -1.31
N VAL A 44 2.16 -4.48 -1.56
CA VAL A 44 0.77 -4.02 -1.57
C VAL A 44 -0.18 -5.07 -1.02
N THR A 45 -1.39 -4.64 -0.67
CA THR A 45 -2.60 -5.49 -0.59
C THR A 45 -3.39 -5.36 -1.89
N ASP A 46 -4.41 -6.18 -2.10
CA ASP A 46 -5.31 -6.07 -3.25
C ASP A 46 -5.99 -4.70 -3.36
N TYR A 47 -6.49 -4.17 -2.23
CA TYR A 47 -7.10 -2.84 -2.22
C TYR A 47 -6.09 -1.73 -2.52
N THR A 48 -4.93 -1.72 -1.86
CA THR A 48 -3.94 -0.66 -2.08
C THR A 48 -3.36 -0.70 -3.50
N ALA A 49 -3.23 -1.91 -4.08
CA ALA A 49 -2.87 -2.07 -5.49
C ALA A 49 -3.94 -1.46 -6.40
N THR A 50 -5.21 -1.79 -6.18
CA THR A 50 -6.32 -1.27 -6.98
C THR A 50 -6.46 0.25 -6.88
N ALA A 51 -6.15 0.82 -5.74
CA ALA A 51 -6.28 2.25 -5.49
C ALA A 51 -5.25 3.12 -6.25
N LEU A 52 -4.05 2.60 -6.53
CA LEU A 52 -2.96 3.39 -7.14
C LEU A 52 -2.45 2.81 -8.47
N LEU A 53 -2.22 1.49 -8.55
CA LEU A 53 -1.47 0.93 -9.67
C LEU A 53 -2.14 1.10 -11.03
N PRO A 54 -3.48 0.99 -11.20
CA PRO A 54 -4.10 1.20 -12.51
C PRO A 54 -3.78 2.57 -13.10
N THR A 55 -3.89 3.63 -12.30
CA THR A 55 -3.61 5.01 -12.74
C THR A 55 -2.12 5.20 -13.02
N LEU A 56 -1.27 4.69 -12.15
CA LEU A 56 0.19 4.77 -12.33
C LEU A 56 0.64 4.02 -13.59
N ILE A 57 0.20 2.78 -13.79
CA ILE A 57 0.58 1.97 -14.95
C ILE A 57 0.09 2.61 -16.26
N ALA A 58 -1.16 3.10 -16.29
CA ALA A 58 -1.68 3.83 -17.44
C ALA A 58 -0.88 5.11 -17.75
N HIS A 59 -0.42 5.82 -16.71
CA HIS A 59 0.44 6.99 -16.87
C HIS A 59 1.82 6.61 -17.44
N LEU A 60 2.46 5.59 -16.91
CA LEU A 60 3.75 5.09 -17.39
C LEU A 60 3.67 4.58 -18.83
N GLN A 61 2.60 3.86 -19.17
CA GLN A 61 2.37 3.33 -20.52
C GLN A 61 2.22 4.46 -21.56
N ARG A 62 1.50 5.53 -21.24
CA ARG A 62 1.38 6.70 -22.13
C ARG A 62 2.71 7.40 -22.40
N ARG A 63 3.69 7.23 -21.53
CA ARG A 63 5.06 7.77 -21.66
C ARG A 63 6.02 6.80 -22.34
N HIS A 64 5.53 5.65 -22.82
CA HIS A 64 6.31 4.62 -23.52
C HIS A 64 7.55 4.14 -22.74
N THR A 65 7.44 4.07 -21.40
CA THR A 65 8.56 3.64 -20.55
C THR A 65 8.77 2.12 -20.62
N ASN A 66 10.04 1.69 -20.47
CA ASN A 66 10.40 0.26 -20.45
C ASN A 66 10.61 -0.30 -19.03
N VAL A 67 10.34 0.50 -18.00
CA VAL A 67 10.45 0.05 -16.62
C VAL A 67 9.45 -1.05 -16.29
N VAL A 68 9.81 -1.91 -15.37
CA VAL A 68 8.96 -3.04 -14.95
C VAL A 68 8.44 -2.79 -13.53
N ILE A 69 7.14 -2.82 -13.35
CA ILE A 69 6.50 -2.79 -12.03
C ILE A 69 6.23 -4.22 -11.59
N LYS A 70 6.89 -4.64 -10.50
CA LYS A 70 6.67 -5.96 -9.90
C LYS A 70 5.88 -5.80 -8.60
N VAL A 71 4.69 -6.37 -8.58
CA VAL A 71 3.83 -6.38 -7.39
C VAL A 71 4.21 -7.57 -6.52
N VAL A 72 4.44 -7.30 -5.23
CA VAL A 72 4.68 -8.31 -4.21
C VAL A 72 3.54 -8.21 -3.20
N TYR A 73 2.86 -9.32 -2.99
CA TYR A 73 1.81 -9.37 -1.98
C TYR A 73 2.45 -9.32 -0.59
N SER A 74 2.14 -8.29 0.19
CA SER A 74 2.66 -8.14 1.54
C SER A 74 1.61 -8.54 2.56
N ARG A 75 2.00 -9.40 3.51
CA ARG A 75 1.17 -9.73 4.69
C ARG A 75 1.20 -8.66 5.76
N GLY A 76 1.82 -7.55 5.50
CA GLY A 76 1.97 -6.41 6.37
C GLY A 76 2.92 -5.42 5.74
N TYR A 77 2.77 -4.16 6.12
CA TYR A 77 3.78 -3.19 5.86
C TYR A 77 5.00 -3.54 6.71
N ASP A 78 5.96 -4.19 6.13
CA ASP A 78 7.23 -4.49 6.80
C ASP A 78 8.27 -3.40 6.47
N ALA A 79 8.47 -2.50 7.43
CA ALA A 79 9.51 -1.48 7.36
C ALA A 79 10.89 -2.13 7.12
N PHE A 80 11.09 -3.34 7.62
CA PHE A 80 12.33 -4.09 7.44
C PHE A 80 12.56 -4.45 5.97
N GLU A 81 11.54 -4.87 5.23
CA GLU A 81 11.69 -5.21 3.81
C GLU A 81 12.06 -3.99 2.94
N LEU A 82 11.48 -2.81 3.26
CA LEU A 82 11.87 -1.55 2.63
C LEU A 82 13.31 -1.16 2.98
N MET A 83 13.67 -1.22 4.27
CA MET A 83 15.02 -0.85 4.71
C MET A 83 16.08 -1.83 4.21
N ALA A 84 15.73 -3.12 4.06
CA ALA A 84 16.59 -4.14 3.49
C ALA A 84 16.68 -4.10 1.95
N GLY A 85 15.94 -3.20 1.28
CA GLY A 85 15.92 -3.08 -0.18
C GLY A 85 15.28 -4.27 -0.91
N LYS A 86 14.49 -5.10 -0.21
CA LYS A 86 13.75 -6.20 -0.83
C LYS A 86 12.59 -5.71 -1.68
N VAL A 87 11.99 -4.60 -1.28
CA VAL A 87 10.98 -3.85 -2.02
C VAL A 87 11.40 -2.38 -2.12
N ASP A 88 11.01 -1.72 -3.20
CA ASP A 88 11.35 -0.33 -3.46
C ASP A 88 10.31 0.62 -2.86
N PHE A 89 9.04 0.20 -2.92
CA PHE A 89 7.88 0.93 -2.42
C PHE A 89 6.94 -0.01 -1.67
N ALA A 90 6.26 0.52 -0.66
CA ALA A 90 5.13 -0.15 -0.05
C ALA A 90 3.93 0.81 -0.06
N ILE A 91 2.72 0.29 -0.26
CA ILE A 91 1.49 1.09 -0.22
C ILE A 91 0.68 0.63 0.98
N GLY A 92 0.33 1.56 1.84
CA GLY A 92 -0.40 1.26 3.06
C GLY A 92 -1.23 2.44 3.55
N PHE A 93 -1.95 2.20 4.63
CA PHE A 93 -2.74 3.22 5.31
C PHE A 93 -2.02 3.75 6.54
N GLU A 94 -2.26 5.00 6.83
CA GLU A 94 -1.90 5.63 8.07
C GLU A 94 -3.13 6.33 8.62
N ASP A 95 -3.50 6.00 9.85
CA ASP A 95 -4.55 6.67 10.60
C ASP A 95 -3.93 7.61 11.65
N GLU A 96 -4.74 8.51 12.20
CA GLU A 96 -4.32 9.47 13.19
C GLU A 96 -3.79 8.82 14.49
N VAL A 97 -4.10 7.55 14.71
CA VAL A 97 -3.73 6.80 15.93
C VAL A 97 -2.41 6.06 15.76
N THR A 98 -2.03 5.76 14.52
CA THR A 98 -0.78 5.05 14.21
C THR A 98 0.40 6.02 14.22
N PRO A 99 1.40 5.85 15.09
CA PRO A 99 2.54 6.76 15.14
C PRO A 99 3.32 6.73 13.81
N PRO A 100 3.82 7.91 13.35
CA PRO A 100 4.62 8.00 12.14
C PRO A 100 5.84 7.06 12.21
N ARG A 101 6.12 6.38 11.12
CA ARG A 101 7.20 5.38 11.06
C ARG A 101 8.56 6.08 10.93
N ARG A 102 9.40 5.92 11.93
CA ARG A 102 10.73 6.53 11.95
C ARG A 102 11.62 5.94 10.85
N GLY A 103 12.37 6.81 10.17
CA GLY A 103 13.38 6.39 9.19
C GLY A 103 12.82 5.95 7.82
N ILE A 104 11.57 6.25 7.52
CA ILE A 104 10.92 5.96 6.23
C ILE A 104 10.27 7.25 5.72
N ASN A 105 10.42 7.51 4.43
CA ASN A 105 9.77 8.63 3.76
C ASN A 105 8.43 8.19 3.16
N THR A 106 7.52 9.15 3.01
CA THR A 106 6.19 8.90 2.48
C THR A 106 5.82 9.88 1.38
N ILE A 107 4.96 9.42 0.46
CA ILE A 107 4.18 10.25 -0.46
C ILE A 107 2.72 10.04 -0.06
N GLU A 108 2.01 11.11 0.28
CA GLU A 108 0.58 11.05 0.54
C GLU A 108 -0.16 10.98 -0.79
N CYS A 109 -1.06 10.00 -0.92
CA CYS A 109 -1.81 9.79 -2.15
C CYS A 109 -3.18 10.47 -2.06
N PHE A 110 -3.97 10.11 -1.05
CA PHE A 110 -5.29 10.68 -0.80
C PHE A 110 -5.79 10.29 0.59
N GLU A 111 -6.75 11.07 1.08
CA GLU A 111 -7.55 10.71 2.25
C GLU A 111 -8.81 9.96 1.84
N ASP A 112 -9.30 9.10 2.73
CA ASP A 112 -10.53 8.33 2.54
C ASP A 112 -11.26 8.11 3.87
N ASN A 113 -12.51 7.68 3.78
CA ASN A 113 -13.39 7.42 4.91
C ASN A 113 -13.90 5.98 4.87
N TYR A 114 -14.40 5.49 5.98
CA TYR A 114 -15.13 4.23 6.03
C TYR A 114 -16.60 4.42 5.70
N VAL A 115 -17.14 3.46 4.97
CA VAL A 115 -18.58 3.30 4.70
C VAL A 115 -18.99 1.87 5.01
N VAL A 116 -20.30 1.63 5.10
CA VAL A 116 -20.86 0.30 5.28
C VAL A 116 -21.61 -0.10 4.02
N ALA A 117 -21.32 -1.27 3.49
CA ALA A 117 -22.04 -1.87 2.37
C ALA A 117 -22.89 -3.07 2.84
N VAL A 118 -24.10 -3.16 2.29
CA VAL A 118 -25.02 -4.29 2.41
C VAL A 118 -25.65 -4.57 1.04
N ARG A 119 -26.25 -5.76 0.84
CA ARG A 119 -26.97 -6.05 -0.40
C ARG A 119 -28.17 -5.12 -0.61
N GLN A 120 -28.59 -4.87 -1.85
CA GLN A 120 -29.73 -4.00 -2.21
C GLN A 120 -30.98 -4.53 -1.55
N GLY A 121 -31.50 -5.45 -1.42
CA GLY A 121 -32.75 -5.89 -0.76
C GLY A 121 -32.52 -6.38 0.69
N HIS A 122 -31.64 -5.76 1.47
CA HIS A 122 -31.38 -6.18 2.85
C HIS A 122 -32.66 -6.11 3.72
N PRO A 123 -33.03 -7.15 4.49
CA PRO A 123 -34.34 -7.23 5.14
C PRO A 123 -34.54 -6.20 6.26
N PHE A 124 -33.47 -5.77 6.92
CA PHE A 124 -33.52 -4.84 8.06
C PHE A 124 -32.99 -3.45 7.74
N ILE A 125 -32.00 -3.33 6.86
CA ILE A 125 -31.32 -2.08 6.51
C ILE A 125 -31.87 -1.62 5.15
N ARG A 126 -32.73 -0.60 5.13
CA ARG A 126 -33.42 -0.15 3.91
C ARG A 126 -32.96 1.23 3.47
N ASP A 127 -33.35 2.27 4.20
CA ASP A 127 -33.15 3.67 3.78
C ASP A 127 -32.09 4.38 4.63
N ALA A 128 -31.80 3.87 5.81
CA ALA A 128 -30.77 4.35 6.72
C ALA A 128 -30.14 3.17 7.45
N LEU A 129 -28.93 3.36 7.95
CA LEU A 129 -28.22 2.43 8.82
C LEU A 129 -28.08 3.09 10.19
N THR A 130 -28.81 2.55 11.18
CA THR A 130 -28.67 2.98 12.57
C THR A 130 -27.53 2.18 13.25
N TYR A 131 -27.07 2.70 14.39
CA TYR A 131 -26.09 2.00 15.21
C TYR A 131 -26.59 0.64 15.71
N GLU A 132 -27.89 0.59 16.08
CA GLU A 132 -28.54 -0.65 16.52
C GLU A 132 -28.61 -1.68 15.39
N ASP A 133 -29.00 -1.28 14.18
CA ASP A 133 -29.01 -2.15 13.00
C ASP A 133 -27.62 -2.69 12.69
N TYR A 134 -26.60 -1.83 12.78
CA TYR A 134 -25.21 -2.23 12.57
C TYR A 134 -24.76 -3.34 13.53
N LEU A 135 -25.10 -3.23 14.81
CA LEU A 135 -24.73 -4.23 15.82
C LEU A 135 -25.57 -5.52 15.72
N ARG A 136 -26.77 -5.44 15.17
CA ARG A 136 -27.69 -6.56 15.03
C ARG A 136 -27.32 -7.53 13.93
N VAL A 137 -26.73 -7.05 12.83
CA VAL A 137 -26.36 -7.87 11.67
C VAL A 137 -25.02 -8.57 11.87
N GLY A 138 -24.78 -9.61 11.09
CA GLY A 138 -23.46 -10.25 11.02
C GLY A 138 -22.53 -9.47 10.09
N HIS A 139 -21.22 -9.57 10.33
CA HIS A 139 -20.23 -8.81 9.59
C HIS A 139 -19.24 -9.69 8.84
N VAL A 140 -18.89 -9.23 7.63
CA VAL A 140 -17.65 -9.61 6.96
C VAL A 140 -16.55 -8.64 7.40
N VAL A 141 -15.40 -9.17 7.77
CA VAL A 141 -14.20 -8.42 8.14
C VAL A 141 -13.08 -8.76 7.18
N VAL A 142 -12.30 -7.78 6.81
CA VAL A 142 -11.11 -7.97 5.97
C VAL A 142 -9.88 -7.53 6.74
N ASN A 143 -8.99 -8.49 7.00
CA ASN A 143 -7.73 -8.32 7.71
C ASN A 143 -6.56 -8.72 6.80
N PRO A 144 -6.16 -7.86 5.84
CA PRO A 144 -5.22 -8.23 4.79
C PRO A 144 -3.80 -8.45 5.32
N TRP A 145 -3.49 -7.93 6.51
CA TRP A 145 -2.18 -8.06 7.15
C TRP A 145 -2.19 -9.06 8.32
N ASN A 146 -3.27 -9.85 8.44
CA ASN A 146 -3.45 -10.81 9.55
C ASN A 146 -3.36 -10.12 10.93
N GLU A 147 -3.79 -8.86 11.00
CA GLU A 147 -3.93 -8.13 12.25
C GLU A 147 -5.04 -8.75 13.12
N GLN A 148 -4.81 -8.80 14.43
CA GLN A 148 -5.80 -9.36 15.35
C GLN A 148 -7.08 -8.52 15.43
N ARG A 149 -6.97 -7.20 15.17
CA ARG A 149 -8.08 -6.26 15.26
C ARG A 149 -7.95 -5.18 14.18
N GLY A 150 -8.92 -5.14 13.29
CA GLY A 150 -9.06 -4.06 12.30
C GLY A 150 -9.44 -2.71 12.93
N VAL A 151 -9.40 -1.64 12.15
CA VAL A 151 -9.72 -0.28 12.62
C VAL A 151 -11.09 -0.19 13.26
N ILE A 152 -12.12 -0.75 12.61
CA ILE A 152 -13.51 -0.73 13.12
C ILE A 152 -13.63 -1.48 14.45
N ASP A 153 -12.97 -2.63 14.57
CA ASP A 153 -13.03 -3.40 15.81
C ASP A 153 -12.35 -2.67 16.96
N ARG A 154 -11.23 -1.98 16.71
CA ARG A 154 -10.58 -1.13 17.73
C ARG A 154 -11.48 0.01 18.21
N ILE A 155 -12.25 0.63 17.29
CA ILE A 155 -13.21 1.69 17.64
C ILE A 155 -14.32 1.16 18.54
N LEU A 156 -14.89 0.02 18.19
CA LEU A 156 -15.95 -0.60 18.98
C LEU A 156 -15.43 -1.12 20.33
N ASP A 157 -14.26 -1.74 20.36
CA ASP A 157 -13.62 -2.22 21.59
C ASP A 157 -13.35 -1.06 22.58
N ALA A 158 -12.97 0.11 22.08
CA ALA A 158 -12.77 1.31 22.92
C ALA A 158 -14.08 1.77 23.62
N GLN A 159 -15.23 1.36 23.08
CA GLN A 159 -16.56 1.59 23.65
C GLN A 159 -17.09 0.38 24.46
N GLY A 160 -16.29 -0.68 24.62
CA GLY A 160 -16.70 -1.93 25.26
C GLY A 160 -17.69 -2.76 24.45
N ILE A 161 -17.74 -2.56 23.12
CA ILE A 161 -18.72 -3.17 22.23
C ILE A 161 -18.00 -4.10 21.25
N GLN A 162 -18.65 -5.21 20.94
CA GLN A 162 -18.18 -6.18 19.94
C GLN A 162 -19.27 -6.42 18.90
N ARG A 163 -18.90 -6.38 17.61
CA ARG A 163 -19.80 -6.80 16.54
C ARG A 163 -19.71 -8.31 16.31
N LYS A 164 -20.77 -8.88 15.74
CA LYS A 164 -20.80 -10.30 15.38
C LYS A 164 -20.03 -10.52 14.07
N VAL A 165 -18.78 -10.93 14.14
CA VAL A 165 -18.01 -11.35 12.96
C VAL A 165 -18.48 -12.74 12.53
N VAL A 166 -18.88 -12.88 11.27
CA VAL A 166 -19.35 -14.14 10.64
C VAL A 166 -18.31 -14.67 9.67
N VAL A 167 -17.65 -13.77 8.94
CA VAL A 167 -16.62 -14.12 7.96
C VAL A 167 -15.44 -13.19 8.14
N GLU A 168 -14.25 -13.75 8.17
CA GLU A 168 -12.98 -13.04 8.11
C GLU A 168 -12.24 -13.41 6.83
N LEU A 169 -11.82 -12.41 6.08
CA LEU A 169 -11.17 -12.56 4.78
C LEU A 169 -9.76 -11.94 4.80
N PRO A 170 -8.79 -12.58 4.15
CA PRO A 170 -7.47 -11.99 3.95
C PRO A 170 -7.43 -10.98 2.79
N SER A 171 -8.51 -10.90 1.99
CA SER A 171 -8.58 -10.13 0.76
C SER A 171 -9.95 -9.50 0.58
N LEU A 172 -9.98 -8.26 0.09
CA LEU A 172 -11.22 -7.53 -0.18
C LEU A 172 -11.92 -8.02 -1.46
N MET A 173 -11.23 -8.74 -2.34
CA MET A 173 -11.73 -9.10 -3.68
C MET A 173 -12.98 -9.99 -3.67
N THR A 174 -13.12 -10.86 -2.66
CA THR A 174 -14.29 -11.77 -2.54
C THR A 174 -15.47 -11.13 -1.79
N ALA A 175 -15.21 -10.07 -1.05
CA ALA A 175 -16.23 -9.43 -0.21
C ALA A 175 -17.49 -8.98 -0.96
N PRO A 176 -17.40 -8.35 -2.17
CA PRO A 176 -18.59 -7.94 -2.92
C PRO A 176 -19.56 -9.07 -3.20
N LEU A 177 -19.04 -10.25 -3.56
CA LEU A 177 -19.85 -11.42 -3.90
C LEU A 177 -20.56 -11.99 -2.66
N ILE A 178 -19.86 -12.00 -1.52
CA ILE A 178 -20.44 -12.45 -0.24
C ILE A 178 -21.55 -11.48 0.20
N ILE A 179 -21.28 -10.17 0.16
CA ILE A 179 -22.27 -9.16 0.57
C ILE A 179 -23.50 -9.20 -0.34
N ALA A 180 -23.32 -9.28 -1.65
CA ALA A 180 -24.43 -9.31 -2.61
C ALA A 180 -25.35 -10.54 -2.40
N SER A 181 -24.85 -11.65 -1.87
CA SER A 181 -25.59 -12.91 -1.71
C SER A 181 -26.03 -13.22 -0.28
N THR A 182 -25.77 -12.32 0.69
CA THR A 182 -26.08 -12.56 2.11
C THR A 182 -26.69 -11.33 2.79
N ASP A 183 -27.21 -11.52 4.02
CA ASP A 183 -27.66 -10.42 4.89
C ASP A 183 -26.53 -9.92 5.81
N LEU A 184 -25.27 -10.01 5.36
CA LEU A 184 -24.13 -9.51 6.09
C LEU A 184 -23.82 -8.06 5.70
N ALA A 185 -23.16 -7.36 6.61
CA ALA A 185 -22.62 -6.03 6.37
C ALA A 185 -21.08 -6.05 6.32
N ILE A 186 -20.50 -5.14 5.59
CA ILE A 186 -19.06 -4.90 5.59
C ILE A 186 -18.77 -3.41 5.76
N ALA A 187 -17.85 -3.07 6.66
CA ALA A 187 -17.28 -1.73 6.73
C ALA A 187 -15.95 -1.72 5.95
N LEU A 188 -15.80 -0.78 5.02
CA LEU A 188 -14.69 -0.75 4.09
C LEU A 188 -14.40 0.70 3.65
N PRO A 189 -13.22 0.96 3.06
CA PRO A 189 -12.89 2.24 2.44
C PRO A 189 -13.91 2.66 1.38
N GLN A 190 -14.31 3.92 1.38
CA GLN A 190 -15.30 4.44 0.43
C GLN A 190 -14.83 4.29 -1.02
N ARG A 191 -13.55 4.56 -1.31
CA ARG A 191 -13.00 4.38 -2.65
C ARG A 191 -12.96 2.92 -3.12
N ALA A 192 -12.88 1.97 -2.18
CA ALA A 192 -12.96 0.55 -2.51
C ALA A 192 -14.32 0.17 -3.10
N VAL A 193 -15.40 0.84 -2.68
CA VAL A 193 -16.74 0.63 -3.23
C VAL A 193 -16.75 0.89 -4.73
N THR A 194 -16.25 2.04 -5.16
CA THR A 194 -16.21 2.40 -6.58
C THR A 194 -15.31 1.47 -7.40
N SER A 195 -14.15 1.11 -6.84
CA SER A 195 -13.14 0.35 -7.57
C SER A 195 -13.43 -1.16 -7.66
N LEU A 196 -14.01 -1.75 -6.60
CA LEU A 196 -14.17 -3.20 -6.47
C LEU A 196 -15.63 -3.66 -6.47
N PHE A 197 -16.57 -2.79 -6.07
CA PHE A 197 -17.97 -3.13 -5.85
C PHE A 197 -18.91 -2.57 -6.94
N GLY A 198 -18.39 -1.85 -7.93
CA GLY A 198 -19.21 -1.13 -8.92
C GLY A 198 -20.13 -2.01 -9.77
N ALA A 199 -19.88 -3.31 -9.87
CA ALA A 199 -20.75 -4.27 -10.56
C ALA A 199 -21.70 -5.02 -9.61
N ALA A 200 -21.59 -4.86 -8.30
CA ALA A 200 -22.44 -5.52 -7.33
C ALA A 200 -23.64 -4.62 -6.97
N ASP A 201 -24.83 -5.23 -6.87
CA ASP A 201 -26.06 -4.53 -6.49
C ASP A 201 -26.09 -4.33 -4.96
N LEU A 202 -25.47 -3.25 -4.50
CA LEU A 202 -25.26 -2.95 -3.08
C LEU A 202 -25.83 -1.59 -2.70
N LYS A 203 -26.23 -1.48 -1.44
CA LYS A 203 -26.51 -0.19 -0.76
C LYS A 203 -25.33 0.20 0.10
N ILE A 204 -24.97 1.48 0.02
CA ILE A 204 -23.84 2.05 0.76
C ILE A 204 -24.36 3.09 1.74
N PHE A 205 -23.90 3.02 2.97
CA PHE A 205 -24.26 3.92 4.05
C PHE A 205 -23.02 4.50 4.71
N PRO A 206 -23.07 5.71 5.26
CA PRO A 206 -22.05 6.17 6.19
C PRO A 206 -21.99 5.24 7.41
N THR A 207 -20.84 5.16 8.06
CA THR A 207 -20.74 4.47 9.35
C THR A 207 -21.63 5.13 10.40
N PRO A 208 -22.42 4.39 11.19
CA PRO A 208 -23.31 4.98 12.18
C PRO A 208 -22.59 5.39 13.48
N PHE A 209 -21.27 5.52 13.42
CA PHE A 209 -20.39 5.99 14.49
C PHE A 209 -19.17 6.70 13.86
N PRO A 210 -18.50 7.60 14.60
CA PRO A 210 -17.30 8.26 14.12
C PRO A 210 -16.19 7.25 13.78
N THR A 211 -15.59 7.41 12.61
CA THR A 211 -14.39 6.67 12.19
C THR A 211 -13.27 7.66 11.93
N PRO A 212 -12.01 7.32 12.22
CA PRO A 212 -10.90 8.18 11.89
C PRO A 212 -10.78 8.34 10.38
N HIS A 213 -10.36 9.51 9.93
CA HIS A 213 -9.83 9.66 8.59
C HIS A 213 -8.53 8.86 8.48
N TYR A 214 -8.27 8.34 7.32
CA TYR A 214 -7.01 7.69 7.04
C TYR A 214 -6.49 8.12 5.67
N ALA A 215 -5.17 8.18 5.57
CA ALA A 215 -4.50 8.50 4.33
C ALA A 215 -3.88 7.25 3.71
N LEU A 216 -4.08 7.05 2.40
CA LEU A 216 -3.27 6.12 1.63
C LEU A 216 -1.92 6.78 1.36
N ARG A 217 -0.85 6.07 1.68
CA ARG A 217 0.52 6.56 1.48
C ARG A 217 1.40 5.52 0.77
N VAL A 218 2.32 6.03 -0.03
CA VAL A 218 3.43 5.26 -0.58
C VAL A 218 4.65 5.50 0.29
N TYR A 219 5.20 4.43 0.83
CA TYR A 219 6.38 4.43 1.71
C TYR A 219 7.61 4.00 0.93
N TYR A 220 8.76 4.60 1.21
CA TYR A 220 10.02 4.26 0.58
C TYR A 220 11.22 4.51 1.50
N ASN A 221 12.32 3.79 1.22
CA ASN A 221 13.56 3.93 1.96
C ASN A 221 14.27 5.24 1.57
N PRO A 222 14.57 6.16 2.53
CA PRO A 222 15.29 7.40 2.25
C PRO A 222 16.70 7.17 1.68
N ALA A 223 17.34 6.04 1.95
CA ALA A 223 18.65 5.71 1.39
C ALA A 223 18.62 5.58 -0.16
N LEU A 224 17.46 5.26 -0.74
CA LEU A 224 17.24 5.20 -2.18
C LEU A 224 16.82 6.56 -2.78
N ALA A 225 16.69 7.60 -1.96
CA ALA A 225 16.21 8.91 -2.41
C ALA A 225 17.07 9.54 -3.53
N ASN A 226 18.36 9.25 -3.53
CA ASN A 226 19.32 9.77 -4.53
C ASN A 226 19.51 8.85 -5.75
N SER A 227 18.85 7.69 -5.82
CA SER A 227 18.82 6.86 -7.02
C SER A 227 17.96 7.52 -8.09
N ALA A 228 18.52 7.78 -9.27
CA ALA A 228 17.83 8.51 -10.36
C ALA A 228 16.53 7.81 -10.78
N GLY A 229 16.54 6.48 -10.93
CA GLY A 229 15.33 5.73 -11.25
C GLY A 229 14.27 5.78 -10.14
N HIS A 230 14.69 5.74 -8.87
CA HIS A 230 13.79 5.84 -7.73
C HIS A 230 13.20 7.25 -7.60
N GLN A 231 14.00 8.30 -7.82
CA GLN A 231 13.54 9.68 -7.86
C GLN A 231 12.51 9.88 -8.97
N TRP A 232 12.84 9.44 -10.18
CA TRP A 232 11.94 9.53 -11.32
C TRP A 232 10.59 8.86 -11.03
N LEU A 233 10.59 7.63 -10.50
CA LEU A 233 9.31 6.94 -10.24
C LEU A 233 8.50 7.63 -9.14
N ARG A 234 9.14 8.20 -8.11
CA ARG A 234 8.44 9.03 -7.10
C ARG A 234 7.76 10.24 -7.73
N GLU A 235 8.44 10.91 -8.66
CA GLU A 235 7.85 12.03 -9.41
C GLU A 235 6.64 11.57 -10.24
N GLN A 236 6.69 10.36 -10.86
CA GLN A 236 5.54 9.81 -11.57
C GLN A 236 4.38 9.49 -10.63
N ILE A 237 4.67 8.94 -9.43
CA ILE A 237 3.64 8.70 -8.41
C ILE A 237 2.96 10.00 -8.01
N VAL A 238 3.72 11.05 -7.70
CA VAL A 238 3.17 12.39 -7.34
C VAL A 238 2.28 12.98 -8.44
N GLN A 239 2.51 12.65 -9.71
CA GLN A 239 1.69 13.16 -10.82
C GLN A 239 0.34 12.45 -10.99
N VAL A 240 0.12 11.33 -10.32
CA VAL A 240 -1.09 10.50 -10.48
C VAL A 240 -1.96 10.40 -9.23
N VAL A 241 -1.49 11.00 -8.11
CA VAL A 241 -2.19 11.06 -6.83
C VAL A 241 -2.86 12.40 -6.58
#